data_319c3fd1b1905aaf36efdb1e0fbeb770
#
_entry.id   319c3fd1b1905aaf36efdb1e0fbeb770
#
_cell.length_a   1.000
_cell.length_b   1.000
_cell.length_c   1.000
_cell.angle_alpha   90.00
_cell.angle_beta   90.00
_cell.angle_gamma   90.00
#
_symmetry.space_group_name_H-M   'P 1'
#
loop_
_entity.id
_entity.type
_entity.pdbx_description
1 polymer ?
#
loop_
_entity_poly.entity_id
_entity_poly.type
_entity_poly.pdbx_seq_one_letter_code
_entity_poly.pdbx_strand_id
1 'polypeptide(L)'
;MGTDPDADRVGVLVRNHDGDYEVLTGNMLGAMLTEYILSQRATKGMLSSKGVVIKTIVTTEMIRPICKAYNVEVMEVLTGFKYIGEQIRLFESHGDKAYLFGFEESYGCLAGTYARDKDAVVACMLAAEMAAYYKTKGMTLYEGLISLYEKYGFYKEEVQSITLKGIEGLSKIKDVMKNLREEGLSTIGTYTVVRTRDYEKGVGHLPKSNVLYYELTDAAWLCVRPSGTEPKIKFYIGVKGSSEEDATCKVQAIKEAINVLIAPWIK
;
A
#
# COMPACT_ATOMS: atom_id res chain seq x y z
N MET A 1 -14.94 -13.08 -6.34
CA MET A 1 -14.81 -12.01 -5.35
C MET A 1 -15.46 -12.48 -4.06
N GLY A 2 -14.90 -12.09 -2.90
CA GLY A 2 -15.49 -12.35 -1.58
C GLY A 2 -15.18 -11.18 -0.65
N THR A 3 -16.11 -10.84 0.22
CA THR A 3 -15.92 -9.84 1.27
C THR A 3 -15.61 -10.50 2.62
N ASP A 4 -15.05 -9.75 3.53
CA ASP A 4 -15.02 -10.15 4.93
C ASP A 4 -16.40 -9.95 5.61
N PRO A 5 -16.59 -10.42 6.86
CA PRO A 5 -17.92 -10.44 7.49
C PRO A 5 -18.56 -9.07 7.70
N ASP A 6 -17.77 -8.01 7.89
CA ASP A 6 -18.26 -6.63 8.07
C ASP A 6 -18.28 -5.84 6.75
N ALA A 7 -17.98 -6.52 5.61
CA ALA A 7 -18.08 -5.99 4.25
C ALA A 7 -17.30 -4.67 4.03
N ASP A 8 -16.14 -4.55 4.66
CA ASP A 8 -15.25 -3.41 4.47
C ASP A 8 -14.02 -3.73 3.60
N ARG A 9 -13.72 -5.00 3.33
CA ARG A 9 -12.63 -5.50 2.49
C ARG A 9 -13.13 -6.46 1.44
N VAL A 10 -12.44 -6.48 0.28
CA VAL A 10 -12.78 -7.38 -0.83
C VAL A 10 -11.54 -8.10 -1.35
N GLY A 11 -11.63 -9.42 -1.43
CA GLY A 11 -10.67 -10.26 -2.14
C GLY A 11 -11.16 -10.56 -3.56
N VAL A 12 -10.27 -10.43 -4.53
CA VAL A 12 -10.56 -10.71 -5.94
C VAL A 12 -9.60 -11.78 -6.45
N LEU A 13 -10.15 -12.86 -7.02
CA LEU A 13 -9.37 -13.89 -7.69
C LEU A 13 -9.50 -13.70 -9.20
N VAL A 14 -8.38 -13.82 -9.89
CA VAL A 14 -8.27 -13.75 -11.35
C VAL A 14 -7.63 -15.02 -11.90
N ARG A 15 -7.87 -15.33 -13.16
CA ARG A 15 -7.14 -16.41 -13.83
C ARG A 15 -5.90 -15.84 -14.49
N ASN A 16 -4.75 -16.46 -14.23
CA ASN A 16 -3.49 -16.15 -14.91
C ASN A 16 -3.40 -16.82 -16.29
N HIS A 17 -2.27 -16.68 -16.96
CA HIS A 17 -2.05 -17.28 -18.29
C HIS A 17 -2.05 -18.81 -18.31
N ASP A 18 -1.65 -19.44 -17.20
CA ASP A 18 -1.62 -20.90 -17.06
C ASP A 18 -3.00 -21.48 -16.73
N GLY A 19 -3.98 -20.59 -16.47
CA GLY A 19 -5.34 -20.94 -16.11
C GLY A 19 -5.56 -21.15 -14.60
N ASP A 20 -4.53 -20.92 -13.79
CA ASP A 20 -4.58 -20.97 -12.33
C ASP A 20 -5.24 -19.72 -11.76
N TYR A 21 -5.77 -19.83 -10.54
CA TYR A 21 -6.35 -18.72 -9.84
C TYR A 21 -5.33 -18.02 -8.94
N GLU A 22 -5.19 -16.73 -9.13
CA GLU A 22 -4.37 -15.85 -8.31
C GLU A 22 -5.22 -14.83 -7.57
N VAL A 23 -4.84 -14.53 -6.33
CA VAL A 23 -5.47 -13.49 -5.51
C VAL A 23 -4.79 -12.16 -5.82
N LEU A 24 -5.55 -11.19 -6.31
CA LEU A 24 -5.05 -9.81 -6.37
C LEU A 24 -4.85 -9.30 -4.94
N THR A 25 -3.63 -8.90 -4.61
CA THR A 25 -3.37 -8.24 -3.32
C THR A 25 -4.13 -6.90 -3.24
N GLY A 26 -4.31 -6.36 -2.03
CA GLY A 26 -4.92 -5.04 -1.87
C GLY A 26 -4.17 -3.95 -2.64
N ASN A 27 -2.84 -4.05 -2.75
CA ASN A 27 -2.02 -3.15 -3.55
C ASN A 27 -2.28 -3.29 -5.05
N MET A 28 -2.35 -4.52 -5.58
CA MET A 28 -2.66 -4.78 -6.99
C MET A 28 -4.05 -4.26 -7.34
N LEU A 29 -5.07 -4.65 -6.57
CA LEU A 29 -6.44 -4.22 -6.80
C LEU A 29 -6.57 -2.69 -6.70
N GLY A 30 -5.98 -2.08 -5.67
CA GLY A 30 -6.01 -0.64 -5.49
C GLY A 30 -5.33 0.12 -6.62
N ALA A 31 -4.20 -0.37 -7.14
CA ALA A 31 -3.52 0.22 -8.29
C ALA A 31 -4.37 0.11 -9.57
N MET A 32 -4.94 -1.06 -9.82
CA MET A 32 -5.84 -1.29 -10.98
C MET A 32 -7.08 -0.41 -10.90
N LEU A 33 -7.74 -0.32 -9.75
CA LEU A 33 -8.90 0.54 -9.55
C LEU A 33 -8.54 2.02 -9.70
N THR A 34 -7.36 2.43 -9.23
CA THR A 34 -6.89 3.81 -9.42
C THR A 34 -6.75 4.15 -10.91
N GLU A 35 -6.03 3.33 -11.68
CA GLU A 35 -5.88 3.53 -13.14
C GLU A 35 -7.24 3.52 -13.83
N TYR A 36 -8.11 2.56 -13.47
CA TYR A 36 -9.45 2.46 -14.05
C TYR A 36 -10.29 3.71 -13.78
N ILE A 37 -10.40 4.14 -12.53
CA ILE A 37 -11.19 5.32 -12.14
C ILE A 37 -10.67 6.58 -12.81
N LEU A 38 -9.34 6.79 -12.79
CA LEU A 38 -8.74 8.00 -13.38
C LEU A 38 -8.90 8.01 -14.91
N SER A 39 -8.65 6.87 -15.58
CA SER A 39 -8.81 6.76 -17.05
C SER A 39 -10.25 7.01 -17.50
N GLN A 40 -11.23 6.41 -16.78
CA GLN A 40 -12.65 6.59 -17.13
C GLN A 40 -13.13 8.01 -16.89
N ARG A 41 -12.71 8.64 -15.78
CA ARG A 41 -13.02 10.06 -15.52
C ARG A 41 -12.36 10.99 -16.52
N ALA A 42 -11.12 10.73 -16.91
CA ALA A 42 -10.41 11.51 -17.93
C ALA A 42 -11.13 11.42 -19.29
N THR A 43 -11.47 10.20 -19.74
CA THR A 43 -12.17 9.97 -21.01
C THR A 43 -13.52 10.66 -21.08
N LYS A 44 -14.22 10.75 -19.94
CA LYS A 44 -15.53 11.43 -19.83
C LYS A 44 -15.42 12.93 -19.57
N GLY A 45 -14.23 13.51 -19.48
CA GLY A 45 -14.02 14.92 -19.12
C GLY A 45 -14.45 15.25 -17.67
N MET A 46 -14.50 14.27 -16.80
CA MET A 46 -14.97 14.38 -15.40
C MET A 46 -13.84 14.36 -14.38
N LEU A 47 -12.58 14.40 -14.83
CA LEU A 47 -11.44 14.41 -13.94
C LEU A 47 -11.23 15.80 -13.36
N SER A 48 -11.35 15.94 -12.06
CA SER A 48 -11.15 17.22 -11.37
C SER A 48 -9.69 17.64 -11.38
N SER A 49 -9.41 18.90 -11.71
CA SER A 49 -8.07 19.49 -11.58
C SER A 49 -7.58 19.59 -10.11
N LYS A 50 -8.48 19.46 -9.14
CA LYS A 50 -8.21 19.37 -7.71
C LYS A 50 -8.23 17.94 -7.20
N GLY A 51 -8.22 16.94 -8.11
CA GLY A 51 -8.36 15.52 -7.78
C GLY A 51 -7.22 14.99 -6.92
N VAL A 52 -7.55 14.23 -5.89
CA VAL A 52 -6.60 13.59 -4.98
C VAL A 52 -6.93 12.11 -4.84
N VAL A 53 -5.90 11.28 -4.96
CA VAL A 53 -5.93 9.88 -4.54
C VAL A 53 -5.17 9.76 -3.23
N ILE A 54 -5.76 9.07 -2.24
CA ILE A 54 -5.17 8.92 -0.91
C ILE A 54 -4.72 7.46 -0.71
N LYS A 55 -3.47 7.28 -0.27
CA LYS A 55 -2.90 5.99 0.11
C LYS A 55 -2.30 6.04 1.51
N THR A 56 -2.08 4.88 2.13
CA THR A 56 -1.29 4.84 3.36
C THR A 56 0.20 4.82 3.06
N ILE A 57 1.02 5.13 4.06
CA ILE A 57 2.50 5.11 3.94
C ILE A 57 3.07 3.72 3.59
N VAL A 58 2.31 2.64 3.78
CA VAL A 58 2.71 1.26 3.49
C VAL A 58 2.00 0.67 2.25
N THR A 59 1.23 1.49 1.55
CA THR A 59 0.56 1.11 0.31
C THR A 59 1.50 1.35 -0.88
N THR A 60 1.29 0.63 -1.97
CA THR A 60 2.17 0.62 -3.15
C THR A 60 2.55 2.00 -3.68
N GLU A 61 3.81 2.16 -4.03
CA GLU A 61 4.34 3.37 -4.69
C GLU A 61 3.94 3.47 -6.18
N MET A 62 3.39 2.41 -6.75
CA MET A 62 2.87 2.40 -8.13
C MET A 62 1.79 3.48 -8.37
N ILE A 63 1.10 3.91 -7.31
CA ILE A 63 0.11 4.98 -7.39
C ILE A 63 0.69 6.30 -7.88
N ARG A 64 1.96 6.60 -7.56
CA ARG A 64 2.58 7.86 -7.97
C ARG A 64 2.71 8.01 -9.49
N PRO A 65 3.31 7.06 -10.22
CA PRO A 65 3.35 7.18 -11.68
C PRO A 65 1.96 7.08 -12.33
N ILE A 66 1.02 6.31 -11.76
CA ILE A 66 -0.37 6.27 -12.23
C ILE A 66 -0.99 7.67 -12.11
N CYS A 67 -1.03 8.25 -10.93
CA CYS A 67 -1.63 9.58 -10.72
C CYS A 67 -0.92 10.67 -11.50
N LYS A 68 0.41 10.61 -11.65
CA LYS A 68 1.20 11.53 -12.46
C LYS A 68 0.75 11.54 -13.93
N ALA A 69 0.42 10.36 -14.49
CA ALA A 69 -0.06 10.24 -15.88
C ALA A 69 -1.38 10.98 -16.12
N TYR A 70 -2.17 11.19 -15.06
CA TYR A 70 -3.45 11.91 -15.12
C TYR A 70 -3.40 13.30 -14.47
N ASN A 71 -2.22 13.80 -14.07
CA ASN A 71 -2.05 15.05 -13.35
C ASN A 71 -2.91 15.15 -12.06
N VAL A 72 -2.96 14.04 -11.31
CA VAL A 72 -3.70 13.90 -10.05
C VAL A 72 -2.71 13.88 -8.88
N GLU A 73 -3.05 14.57 -7.80
CA GLU A 73 -2.26 14.59 -6.57
C GLU A 73 -2.34 13.23 -5.84
N VAL A 74 -1.21 12.78 -5.27
CA VAL A 74 -1.18 11.65 -4.32
C VAL A 74 -0.94 12.18 -2.92
N MET A 75 -1.84 11.87 -2.00
CA MET A 75 -1.68 12.17 -0.59
C MET A 75 -1.38 10.90 0.20
N GLU A 76 -0.37 10.96 1.08
CA GLU A 76 -0.05 9.89 2.02
C GLU A 76 -0.62 10.18 3.40
N VAL A 77 -1.16 9.14 4.04
CA VAL A 77 -1.61 9.16 5.43
C VAL A 77 -1.02 7.97 6.20
N LEU A 78 -1.10 7.99 7.52
CA LEU A 78 -0.75 6.81 8.33
C LEU A 78 -1.70 5.64 8.06
N THR A 79 -1.28 4.43 8.46
CA THR A 79 -2.11 3.23 8.35
C THR A 79 -3.38 3.34 9.20
N GLY A 80 -4.50 3.00 8.59
CA GLY A 80 -5.84 3.05 9.18
C GLY A 80 -6.74 3.99 8.39
N PHE A 81 -7.86 3.45 7.90
CA PHE A 81 -8.77 4.17 7.00
C PHE A 81 -9.36 5.44 7.62
N LYS A 82 -9.40 5.53 8.95
CA LYS A 82 -9.79 6.76 9.67
C LYS A 82 -9.04 8.00 9.20
N TYR A 83 -7.76 7.87 8.82
CA TYR A 83 -6.97 8.99 8.32
C TYR A 83 -7.38 9.38 6.89
N ILE A 84 -7.79 8.41 6.06
CA ILE A 84 -8.40 8.69 4.75
C ILE A 84 -9.75 9.39 4.96
N GLY A 85 -10.61 8.86 5.84
CA GLY A 85 -11.90 9.45 6.19
C GLY A 85 -11.78 10.87 6.76
N GLU A 86 -10.73 11.15 7.54
CA GLU A 86 -10.43 12.51 8.03
C GLU A 86 -10.11 13.47 6.88
N GLN A 87 -9.29 13.06 5.91
CA GLN A 87 -8.96 13.90 4.75
C GLN A 87 -10.20 14.18 3.90
N ILE A 88 -11.08 13.19 3.69
CA ILE A 88 -12.34 13.40 2.98
C ILE A 88 -13.14 14.52 3.68
N ARG A 89 -13.28 14.46 5.00
CA ARG A 89 -13.99 15.49 5.78
C ARG A 89 -13.35 16.86 5.65
N LEU A 90 -12.01 16.93 5.67
CA LEU A 90 -11.27 18.19 5.50
C LEU A 90 -11.47 18.78 4.11
N PHE A 91 -11.41 17.97 3.06
CA PHE A 91 -11.65 18.43 1.68
C PHE A 91 -13.06 18.97 1.50
N GLU A 92 -14.07 18.33 2.09
CA GLU A 92 -15.45 18.84 2.05
C GLU A 92 -15.61 20.16 2.78
N SER A 93 -14.90 20.34 3.92
CA SER A 93 -15.00 21.59 4.69
C SER A 93 -14.24 22.76 4.05
N HIS A 94 -13.09 22.49 3.41
CA HIS A 94 -12.27 23.55 2.83
C HIS A 94 -12.59 23.80 1.34
N GLY A 95 -13.08 22.79 0.60
CA GLY A 95 -13.42 22.91 -0.83
C GLY A 95 -12.22 23.10 -1.76
N ASP A 96 -11.01 22.90 -1.26
CA ASP A 96 -9.75 23.11 -2.00
C ASP A 96 -9.31 21.86 -2.77
N LYS A 97 -9.73 20.68 -2.37
CA LYS A 97 -9.41 19.37 -2.97
C LYS A 97 -10.65 18.53 -3.23
N ALA A 98 -10.54 17.61 -4.18
CA ALA A 98 -11.59 16.66 -4.54
C ALA A 98 -11.10 15.23 -4.36
N TYR A 99 -11.66 14.52 -3.40
CA TYR A 99 -11.37 13.11 -3.21
C TYR A 99 -11.87 12.28 -4.39
N LEU A 100 -10.99 11.48 -4.97
CA LEU A 100 -11.33 10.60 -6.10
C LEU A 100 -11.40 9.14 -5.67
N PHE A 101 -10.40 8.68 -4.93
CA PHE A 101 -10.26 7.30 -4.48
C PHE A 101 -9.25 7.21 -3.34
N GLY A 102 -9.42 6.22 -2.45
CA GLY A 102 -8.44 5.91 -1.41
C GLY A 102 -8.50 4.45 -1.04
N PHE A 103 -7.35 3.88 -0.67
CA PHE A 103 -7.26 2.47 -0.35
C PHE A 103 -6.09 2.14 0.57
N GLU A 104 -6.16 0.96 1.17
CA GLU A 104 -5.13 0.35 2.00
C GLU A 104 -4.64 -0.96 1.37
N GLU A 105 -3.41 -1.34 1.67
CA GLU A 105 -2.82 -2.61 1.28
C GLU A 105 -3.61 -3.83 1.81
N SER A 106 -4.40 -3.61 2.86
CA SER A 106 -5.22 -4.62 3.54
C SER A 106 -6.60 -4.84 2.91
N TYR A 107 -6.71 -4.68 1.59
CA TYR A 107 -7.90 -4.98 0.78
C TYR A 107 -9.09 -4.02 0.93
N GLY A 108 -8.95 -2.94 1.66
CA GLY A 108 -10.00 -1.96 1.86
C GLY A 108 -9.86 -0.73 0.97
N CYS A 109 -10.95 -0.28 0.36
CA CYS A 109 -10.97 0.95 -0.42
C CYS A 109 -12.31 1.67 -0.32
N LEU A 110 -12.32 2.92 -0.76
CA LEU A 110 -13.53 3.74 -0.90
C LEU A 110 -13.42 4.62 -2.15
N ALA A 111 -14.48 4.65 -2.94
CA ALA A 111 -14.67 5.59 -4.03
C ALA A 111 -15.88 6.48 -3.74
N GLY A 112 -15.68 7.79 -3.78
CA GLY A 112 -16.74 8.75 -3.39
C GLY A 112 -16.69 9.15 -1.91
N THR A 113 -17.59 10.06 -1.52
CA THR A 113 -17.56 10.72 -0.20
C THR A 113 -18.79 10.45 0.68
N TYR A 114 -19.61 9.46 0.30
CA TYR A 114 -20.83 9.08 1.02
C TYR A 114 -20.57 8.34 2.34
N ALA A 115 -19.36 7.78 2.51
CA ALA A 115 -18.88 7.11 3.71
C ALA A 115 -17.54 7.70 4.18
N ARG A 116 -17.05 7.25 5.33
CA ARG A 116 -15.74 7.64 5.91
C ARG A 116 -14.88 6.42 6.25
N ASP A 117 -15.33 5.26 5.85
CA ASP A 117 -14.61 4.00 5.97
C ASP A 117 -14.71 3.20 4.66
N LYS A 118 -13.97 2.13 4.58
CA LYS A 118 -13.91 1.20 3.46
C LYS A 118 -15.30 0.64 3.13
N ASP A 119 -15.56 0.41 1.85
CA ASP A 119 -16.82 -0.17 1.40
C ASP A 119 -16.55 -1.27 0.35
N ALA A 120 -16.68 -2.52 0.78
CA ALA A 120 -16.47 -3.66 -0.08
C ALA A 120 -17.60 -3.86 -1.10
N VAL A 121 -18.81 -3.36 -0.85
CA VAL A 121 -19.93 -3.45 -1.81
C VAL A 121 -19.60 -2.63 -3.06
N VAL A 122 -19.20 -1.37 -2.86
CA VAL A 122 -18.75 -0.51 -3.97
C VAL A 122 -17.45 -1.04 -4.60
N ALA A 123 -16.54 -1.58 -3.80
CA ALA A 123 -15.32 -2.21 -4.34
C ALA A 123 -15.65 -3.40 -5.25
N CYS A 124 -16.61 -4.27 -4.89
CA CYS A 124 -17.08 -5.36 -5.73
C CYS A 124 -17.70 -4.85 -7.04
N MET A 125 -18.53 -3.81 -6.97
CA MET A 125 -19.14 -3.19 -8.15
C MET A 125 -18.06 -2.64 -9.09
N LEU A 126 -17.10 -1.88 -8.56
CA LEU A 126 -16.00 -1.31 -9.34
C LEU A 126 -15.07 -2.38 -9.94
N ALA A 127 -14.78 -3.44 -9.19
CA ALA A 127 -13.98 -4.56 -9.70
C ALA A 127 -14.71 -5.30 -10.85
N ALA A 128 -16.01 -5.49 -10.75
CA ALA A 128 -16.83 -6.09 -11.82
C ALA A 128 -16.91 -5.18 -13.06
N GLU A 129 -17.11 -3.87 -12.86
CA GLU A 129 -17.10 -2.87 -13.93
C GLU A 129 -15.74 -2.80 -14.63
N MET A 130 -14.65 -2.79 -13.87
CA MET A 130 -13.29 -2.83 -14.39
C MET A 130 -13.03 -4.13 -15.19
N ALA A 131 -13.52 -5.29 -14.71
CA ALA A 131 -13.40 -6.55 -15.44
C ALA A 131 -14.16 -6.50 -16.78
N ALA A 132 -15.38 -5.94 -16.79
CA ALA A 132 -16.14 -5.73 -18.02
C ALA A 132 -15.41 -4.79 -18.98
N TYR A 133 -14.81 -3.71 -18.49
CA TYR A 133 -14.01 -2.79 -19.29
C TYR A 133 -12.81 -3.47 -19.95
N TYR A 134 -12.01 -4.26 -19.21
CA TYR A 134 -10.90 -4.99 -19.80
C TYR A 134 -11.40 -6.03 -20.82
N LYS A 135 -12.51 -6.69 -20.55
CA LYS A 135 -13.12 -7.62 -21.50
C LYS A 135 -13.51 -6.94 -22.83
N THR A 136 -13.98 -5.68 -22.82
CA THR A 136 -14.24 -4.93 -24.07
C THR A 136 -12.98 -4.66 -24.88
N LYS A 137 -11.80 -4.72 -24.24
CA LYS A 137 -10.49 -4.61 -24.87
C LYS A 137 -9.87 -5.96 -25.25
N GLY A 138 -10.62 -7.05 -25.09
CA GLY A 138 -10.13 -8.42 -25.33
C GLY A 138 -9.15 -8.91 -24.26
N MET A 139 -9.13 -8.31 -23.07
CA MET A 139 -8.20 -8.60 -21.98
C MET A 139 -8.94 -9.16 -20.76
N THR A 140 -8.25 -10.03 -20.03
CA THR A 140 -8.60 -10.42 -18.66
C THR A 140 -8.16 -9.35 -17.65
N LEU A 141 -8.62 -9.45 -16.39
CA LEU A 141 -8.08 -8.60 -15.31
C LEU A 141 -6.59 -8.84 -15.06
N TYR A 142 -6.13 -10.08 -15.20
CA TYR A 142 -4.72 -10.44 -15.04
C TYR A 142 -3.85 -9.74 -16.10
N GLU A 143 -4.25 -9.82 -17.37
CA GLU A 143 -3.55 -9.11 -18.46
C GLU A 143 -3.61 -7.60 -18.27
N GLY A 144 -4.71 -7.08 -17.70
CA GLY A 144 -4.83 -5.69 -17.27
C GLY A 144 -3.77 -5.32 -16.23
N LEU A 145 -3.54 -6.16 -15.21
CA LEU A 145 -2.50 -5.96 -14.21
C LEU A 145 -1.10 -5.98 -14.85
N ILE A 146 -0.82 -6.97 -15.70
CA ILE A 146 0.48 -7.07 -16.39
C ILE A 146 0.74 -5.82 -17.24
N SER A 147 -0.27 -5.33 -17.95
CA SER A 147 -0.15 -4.10 -18.75
C SER A 147 0.19 -2.86 -17.90
N LEU A 148 -0.26 -2.81 -16.65
CA LEU A 148 0.12 -1.74 -15.72
C LEU A 148 1.57 -1.90 -15.25
N TYR A 149 2.02 -3.11 -14.97
CA TYR A 149 3.41 -3.38 -14.63
C TYR A 149 4.36 -3.03 -15.78
N GLU A 150 4.04 -3.38 -17.00
CA GLU A 150 4.81 -3.00 -18.19
C GLU A 150 4.87 -1.47 -18.36
N LYS A 151 3.77 -0.77 -18.10
CA LYS A 151 3.67 0.68 -18.24
C LYS A 151 4.38 1.46 -17.13
N TYR A 152 4.30 1.01 -15.87
CA TYR A 152 4.73 1.78 -14.70
C TYR A 152 5.91 1.16 -13.95
N GLY A 153 6.19 -0.11 -14.17
CA GLY A 153 7.22 -0.92 -13.51
C GLY A 153 6.61 -2.01 -12.64
N PHE A 154 7.40 -3.03 -12.35
CA PHE A 154 6.99 -4.18 -11.54
C PHE A 154 7.15 -3.85 -10.05
N TYR A 155 6.08 -3.32 -9.46
CA TYR A 155 6.03 -3.05 -8.02
C TYR A 155 5.59 -4.31 -7.29
N LYS A 156 6.28 -4.62 -6.19
CA LYS A 156 5.93 -5.74 -5.32
C LYS A 156 6.06 -5.32 -3.86
N GLU A 157 5.03 -5.59 -3.11
CA GLU A 157 5.01 -5.34 -1.67
C GLU A 157 4.71 -6.63 -0.91
N GLU A 158 5.39 -6.81 0.21
CA GLU A 158 5.11 -7.90 1.14
C GLU A 158 5.13 -7.41 2.59
N VAL A 159 4.44 -8.15 3.44
CA VAL A 159 4.42 -7.91 4.90
C VAL A 159 4.97 -9.12 5.61
N GLN A 160 6.07 -8.92 6.33
CA GLN A 160 6.58 -9.91 7.26
C GLN A 160 6.10 -9.56 8.67
N SER A 161 5.38 -10.48 9.31
CA SER A 161 4.89 -10.31 10.68
C SER A 161 5.61 -11.25 11.61
N ILE A 162 6.12 -10.72 12.73
CA ILE A 162 6.79 -11.52 13.78
C ILE A 162 5.97 -11.39 15.05
N THR A 163 5.50 -12.51 15.55
CA THR A 163 4.72 -12.60 16.80
C THR A 163 5.61 -13.10 17.92
N LEU A 164 5.75 -12.32 18.98
CA LEU A 164 6.51 -12.68 20.18
C LEU A 164 5.53 -12.79 21.34
N LYS A 165 5.27 -14.01 21.79
CA LYS A 165 4.22 -14.29 22.79
C LYS A 165 4.58 -13.77 24.19
N GLY A 166 3.54 -13.43 24.96
CA GLY A 166 3.66 -13.06 26.37
C GLY A 166 4.15 -11.63 26.62
N ILE A 167 4.34 -11.30 27.90
CA ILE A 167 4.81 -9.98 28.36
C ILE A 167 6.25 -9.71 27.90
N GLU A 168 7.09 -10.73 27.93
CA GLU A 168 8.47 -10.65 27.42
C GLU A 168 8.49 -10.31 25.93
N GLY A 169 7.57 -10.88 25.15
CA GLY A 169 7.44 -10.57 23.73
C GLY A 169 7.12 -9.11 23.45
N LEU A 170 6.24 -8.51 24.26
CA LEU A 170 5.95 -7.09 24.16
C LEU A 170 7.17 -6.21 24.51
N SER A 171 7.96 -6.61 25.50
CA SER A 171 9.22 -5.92 25.85
C SER A 171 10.20 -6.00 24.69
N LYS A 172 10.44 -7.20 24.14
CA LYS A 172 11.34 -7.38 22.99
C LYS A 172 10.92 -6.56 21.77
N ILE A 173 9.62 -6.44 21.48
CA ILE A 173 9.13 -5.56 20.40
C ILE A 173 9.49 -4.10 20.64
N LYS A 174 9.36 -3.61 21.89
CA LYS A 174 9.77 -2.26 22.25
C LYS A 174 11.27 -2.08 22.09
N ASP A 175 12.07 -3.06 22.49
CA ASP A 175 13.52 -3.05 22.37
C ASP A 175 13.95 -3.03 20.89
N VAL A 176 13.29 -3.81 20.02
CA VAL A 176 13.53 -3.75 18.56
C VAL A 176 13.30 -2.34 18.04
N MET A 177 12.17 -1.71 18.36
CA MET A 177 11.88 -0.34 17.90
C MET A 177 12.86 0.69 18.47
N LYS A 178 13.30 0.51 19.74
CA LYS A 178 14.29 1.34 20.39
C LYS A 178 15.64 1.22 19.68
N ASN A 179 16.14 0.00 19.51
CA ASN A 179 17.43 -0.26 18.86
C ASN A 179 17.47 0.28 17.43
N LEU A 180 16.41 0.06 16.65
CA LEU A 180 16.28 0.62 15.29
C LEU A 180 16.37 2.17 15.28
N ARG A 181 15.93 2.86 16.34
CA ARG A 181 16.02 4.31 16.46
C ARG A 181 17.37 4.79 16.93
N GLU A 182 17.97 4.11 17.92
CA GLU A 182 19.21 4.53 18.57
C GLU A 182 20.44 4.19 17.73
N GLU A 183 20.50 2.98 17.20
CA GLU A 183 21.61 2.55 16.35
C GLU A 183 21.53 3.18 14.96
N GLY A 184 20.30 3.43 14.48
CA GLY A 184 20.05 3.84 13.11
C GLY A 184 20.43 2.73 12.11
N LEU A 185 19.97 2.85 10.89
CA LEU A 185 20.37 1.92 9.82
C LEU A 185 21.00 2.69 8.67
N SER A 186 22.21 2.31 8.31
CA SER A 186 22.89 2.80 7.09
C SER A 186 22.60 1.90 5.90
N THR A 187 22.36 0.60 6.14
CA THR A 187 22.07 -0.40 5.12
C THR A 187 21.05 -1.43 5.60
N ILE A 188 20.35 -2.07 4.66
CA ILE A 188 19.48 -3.23 4.88
C ILE A 188 19.86 -4.24 3.79
N GLY A 189 20.65 -5.27 4.16
CA GLY A 189 21.30 -6.14 3.19
C GLY A 189 22.21 -5.34 2.26
N THR A 190 21.97 -5.43 0.97
CA THR A 190 22.71 -4.70 -0.07
C THR A 190 22.18 -3.28 -0.33
N TYR A 191 21.04 -2.91 0.25
CA TYR A 191 20.41 -1.61 0.04
C TYR A 191 20.94 -0.56 1.01
N THR A 192 21.32 0.61 0.50
CA THR A 192 21.69 1.76 1.32
C THR A 192 20.42 2.52 1.74
N VAL A 193 20.36 2.93 3.00
CA VAL A 193 19.31 3.81 3.51
C VAL A 193 19.57 5.24 3.03
N VAL A 194 18.68 5.74 2.19
CA VAL A 194 18.76 7.10 1.64
C VAL A 194 18.17 8.11 2.61
N ARG A 195 17.06 7.71 3.28
CA ARG A 195 16.36 8.57 4.23
C ARG A 195 15.62 7.73 5.27
N THR A 196 15.62 8.20 6.51
CA THR A 196 14.81 7.65 7.60
C THR A 196 13.72 8.65 7.98
N ARG A 197 12.46 8.20 8.04
CA ARG A 197 11.33 8.95 8.58
C ARG A 197 10.89 8.30 9.89
N ASP A 198 11.10 9.00 11.01
CA ASP A 198 10.63 8.56 12.33
C ASP A 198 9.35 9.32 12.68
N TYR A 199 8.21 8.66 12.56
CA TYR A 199 6.91 9.27 12.80
C TYR A 199 6.66 9.55 14.28
N GLU A 200 7.41 8.96 15.20
CA GLU A 200 7.33 9.32 16.63
C GLU A 200 7.86 10.73 16.89
N LYS A 201 8.88 11.17 16.13
CA LYS A 201 9.41 12.53 16.18
C LYS A 201 8.54 13.53 15.42
N GLY A 202 7.68 13.04 14.52
CA GLY A 202 6.84 13.83 13.63
C GLY A 202 7.39 13.92 12.22
N VAL A 203 6.53 13.71 11.23
CA VAL A 203 6.86 13.80 9.81
C VAL A 203 5.80 14.63 9.10
N GLY A 204 6.18 15.83 8.62
CA GLY A 204 5.27 16.74 7.95
C GLY A 204 4.06 17.09 8.83
N HIS A 205 2.86 16.97 8.25
CA HIS A 205 1.59 17.25 8.91
C HIS A 205 0.94 15.99 9.52
N LEU A 206 1.60 14.83 9.40
CA LEU A 206 1.04 13.58 9.90
C LEU A 206 1.12 13.50 11.43
N PRO A 207 0.14 12.88 12.09
CA PRO A 207 0.17 12.71 13.55
C PRO A 207 1.36 11.82 13.95
N LYS A 208 1.81 11.99 15.20
CA LYS A 208 2.87 11.14 15.75
C LYS A 208 2.40 9.69 15.87
N SER A 209 3.28 8.77 15.52
CA SER A 209 3.01 7.33 15.56
C SER A 209 4.30 6.54 15.75
N ASN A 210 4.25 5.41 16.44
CA ASN A 210 5.41 4.53 16.62
C ASN A 210 5.69 3.75 15.33
N VAL A 211 6.23 4.44 14.34
CA VAL A 211 6.54 3.90 13.00
C VAL A 211 7.89 4.44 12.55
N LEU A 212 8.71 3.55 11.99
CA LEU A 212 9.93 3.89 11.27
C LEU A 212 9.77 3.53 9.81
N TYR A 213 10.17 4.43 8.93
CA TYR A 213 10.14 4.22 7.49
C TYR A 213 11.52 4.56 6.90
N TYR A 214 12.08 3.61 6.19
CA TYR A 214 13.38 3.71 5.53
C TYR A 214 13.18 3.75 4.02
N GLU A 215 13.55 4.85 3.40
CA GLU A 215 13.71 4.95 1.95
C GLU A 215 15.05 4.36 1.59
N LEU A 216 15.07 3.41 0.68
CA LEU A 216 16.25 2.66 0.29
C LEU A 216 16.65 3.01 -1.14
N THR A 217 17.88 2.68 -1.52
CA THR A 217 18.30 2.72 -2.92
C THR A 217 17.40 1.85 -3.80
N ASP A 218 17.43 2.07 -5.12
CA ASP A 218 16.68 1.30 -6.11
C ASP A 218 15.15 1.34 -5.92
N ALA A 219 14.64 2.48 -5.44
CA ALA A 219 13.21 2.71 -5.15
C ALA A 219 12.59 1.67 -4.19
N ALA A 220 13.41 0.98 -3.40
CA ALA A 220 12.95 0.09 -2.36
C ALA A 220 12.63 0.86 -1.06
N TRP A 221 11.82 0.28 -0.21
CA TRP A 221 11.50 0.84 1.09
C TRP A 221 11.17 -0.24 2.13
N LEU A 222 11.40 0.10 3.38
CA LEU A 222 11.02 -0.71 4.54
C LEU A 222 10.27 0.17 5.54
N CYS A 223 9.09 -0.27 5.99
CA CYS A 223 8.36 0.35 7.09
C CYS A 223 8.22 -0.63 8.25
N VAL A 224 8.60 -0.20 9.45
CA VAL A 224 8.55 -1.01 10.66
C VAL A 224 7.52 -0.43 11.62
N ARG A 225 6.59 -1.27 12.07
CA ARG A 225 5.49 -0.86 12.93
C ARG A 225 5.09 -1.99 13.90
N PRO A 226 5.06 -1.74 15.23
CA PRO A 226 4.45 -2.66 16.16
C PRO A 226 2.92 -2.64 16.01
N SER A 227 2.27 -3.78 16.28
CA SER A 227 0.81 -3.83 16.41
C SER A 227 0.37 -3.10 17.69
N GLY A 228 -0.75 -2.37 17.62
CA GLY A 228 -1.31 -1.71 18.80
C GLY A 228 -2.11 -2.65 19.72
N THR A 229 -2.51 -3.83 19.21
CA THR A 229 -3.46 -4.73 19.89
C THR A 229 -2.89 -6.12 20.16
N GLU A 230 -1.83 -6.51 19.47
CA GLU A 230 -1.24 -7.83 19.55
C GLU A 230 0.28 -7.73 19.80
N PRO A 231 0.92 -8.74 20.43
CA PRO A 231 2.37 -8.81 20.60
C PRO A 231 3.05 -9.17 19.26
N LYS A 232 2.96 -8.29 18.31
CA LYS A 232 3.38 -8.47 16.92
C LYS A 232 4.06 -7.21 16.39
N ILE A 233 5.15 -7.39 15.66
CA ILE A 233 5.80 -6.33 14.88
C ILE A 233 5.70 -6.67 13.39
N LYS A 234 5.39 -5.68 12.57
CA LYS A 234 5.23 -5.81 11.13
C LYS A 234 6.33 -5.05 10.40
N PHE A 235 6.89 -5.70 9.41
CA PHE A 235 7.84 -5.16 8.46
C PHE A 235 7.17 -5.15 7.08
N TYR A 236 6.82 -3.96 6.60
CA TYR A 236 6.27 -3.76 5.27
C TYR A 236 7.44 -3.46 4.33
N ILE A 237 7.54 -4.21 3.27
CA ILE A 237 8.61 -4.12 2.28
C ILE A 237 7.97 -3.75 0.95
N GLY A 238 8.53 -2.80 0.25
CA GLY A 238 8.15 -2.50 -1.12
C GLY A 238 9.38 -2.30 -1.98
N VAL A 239 9.29 -2.80 -3.20
CA VAL A 239 10.35 -2.71 -4.20
C VAL A 239 9.77 -2.38 -5.57
N LYS A 240 10.66 -1.94 -6.47
CA LYS A 240 10.40 -1.85 -7.90
C LYS A 240 11.42 -2.73 -8.62
N GLY A 241 10.92 -3.65 -9.44
CA GLY A 241 11.73 -4.51 -10.30
C GLY A 241 11.69 -4.09 -11.76
N SER A 242 12.62 -4.66 -12.53
CA SER A 242 12.60 -4.65 -13.99
C SER A 242 11.72 -5.76 -14.58
N SER A 243 11.45 -6.79 -13.78
CA SER A 243 10.50 -7.89 -14.05
C SER A 243 9.87 -8.36 -12.75
N GLU A 244 8.92 -9.28 -12.83
CA GLU A 244 8.30 -9.89 -11.66
C GLU A 244 9.29 -10.72 -10.85
N GLU A 245 10.17 -11.47 -11.53
CA GLU A 245 11.24 -12.26 -10.90
C GLU A 245 12.23 -11.34 -10.17
N ASP A 246 12.65 -10.24 -10.80
CA ASP A 246 13.55 -9.26 -10.17
C ASP A 246 12.92 -8.66 -8.93
N ALA A 247 11.65 -8.26 -8.99
CA ALA A 247 10.92 -7.75 -7.82
C ALA A 247 10.82 -8.80 -6.71
N THR A 248 10.58 -10.06 -7.06
CA THR A 248 10.51 -11.17 -6.10
C THR A 248 11.86 -11.41 -5.41
N CYS A 249 12.95 -11.45 -6.17
CA CYS A 249 14.30 -11.59 -5.62
C CYS A 249 14.66 -10.43 -4.67
N LYS A 250 14.31 -9.20 -5.04
CA LYS A 250 14.53 -8.00 -4.21
C LYS A 250 13.79 -8.07 -2.88
N VAL A 251 12.52 -8.43 -2.89
CA VAL A 251 11.73 -8.62 -1.65
C VAL A 251 12.37 -9.68 -0.76
N GLN A 252 12.72 -10.83 -1.33
CA GLN A 252 13.32 -11.92 -0.57
C GLN A 252 14.65 -11.52 0.07
N ALA A 253 15.52 -10.80 -0.65
CA ALA A 253 16.79 -10.30 -0.12
C ALA A 253 16.58 -9.36 1.07
N ILE A 254 15.59 -8.46 1.02
CA ILE A 254 15.26 -7.57 2.13
C ILE A 254 14.70 -8.36 3.32
N LYS A 255 13.83 -9.36 3.10
CA LYS A 255 13.30 -10.23 4.17
C LYS A 255 14.41 -10.99 4.90
N GLU A 256 15.38 -11.53 4.17
CA GLU A 256 16.54 -12.20 4.75
C GLU A 256 17.40 -11.23 5.57
N ALA A 257 17.65 -10.03 5.05
CA ALA A 257 18.39 -9.00 5.78
C ALA A 257 17.68 -8.57 7.08
N ILE A 258 16.35 -8.43 7.05
CA ILE A 258 15.55 -8.14 8.26
C ILE A 258 15.72 -9.25 9.30
N ASN A 259 15.62 -10.53 8.88
CA ASN A 259 15.79 -11.66 9.81
C ASN A 259 17.16 -11.66 10.49
N VAL A 260 18.22 -11.37 9.74
CA VAL A 260 19.58 -11.25 10.30
C VAL A 260 19.67 -10.07 11.26
N LEU A 261 19.13 -8.91 10.88
CA LEU A 261 19.17 -7.66 11.65
C LEU A 261 18.52 -7.82 13.03
N ILE A 262 17.34 -8.42 13.09
CA ILE A 262 16.56 -8.50 14.34
C ILE A 262 16.89 -9.72 15.19
N ALA A 263 17.57 -10.73 14.64
CA ALA A 263 17.89 -11.98 15.36
C ALA A 263 18.53 -11.79 16.75
N PRO A 264 19.45 -10.82 16.96
CA PRO A 264 20.02 -10.56 18.29
C PRO A 264 19.02 -10.01 19.29
N TRP A 265 17.99 -9.32 18.86
CA TRP A 265 17.02 -8.61 19.70
C TRP A 265 15.77 -9.41 20.08
N ILE A 266 15.53 -10.53 19.38
CA ILE A 266 14.35 -11.37 19.59
C ILE A 266 14.64 -12.74 20.22
N LYS A 267 15.93 -13.09 20.40
CA LYS A 267 16.40 -14.31 21.06
C LYS A 267 16.14 -14.37 22.57
#